data_7d2859574cf33d9444b3dff853c16bc4
#
_entry.id   7d2859574cf33d9444b3dff853c16bc4
#
_cell.length_a   1.000
_cell.length_b   1.000
_cell.length_c   1.000
_cell.angle_alpha   90.00
_cell.angle_beta   90.00
_cell.angle_gamma   90.00
#
_symmetry.space_group_name_H-M   'P 1'
#
loop_
_entity.id
_entity.type
_entity.pdbx_description
1 polymer ?
#
loop_
_entity_poly.entity_id
_entity_poly.type
_entity_poly.pdbx_seq_one_letter_code
_entity_poly.pdbx_strand_id
1 'polypeptide(L)'
;MRVLLLIVFAVSSMAAQANPQPLEYFLKDSDYLDVALSPSGERIAARAQFDGKVVLIVMDRETKKIIGGIQPESDDAISSFNWVNEDRLVFTYAQQFFGSDQRSSMGELYAVNFDGSDPDMLAGFRASNERAGSRLGGTRKGDRAAVSMIDILEDDEDHILIIKFPFSQQGFGYSFDGKKPPIVSKLNVNSGKQKTVERLKFRSARPLTDKNGEIRFVSYQTEDGLTKSAYRPNKKADWQLLSDAFELDDDLSVVGLNDAGNAVFLYGPHGEEGFRTVFRFDFEENIYEPLFTDLDADI
;
A
#
# COMPACT_ATOMS: atom_id res chain seq x y z
N MET A 1 -20.27 -31.09 -76.94
CA MET A 1 -19.15 -30.25 -76.66
C MET A 1 -19.41 -29.56 -75.31
N ARG A 2 -18.86 -30.14 -74.23
CA ARG A 2 -19.10 -29.63 -72.87
C ARG A 2 -17.89 -28.78 -72.49
N VAL A 3 -18.13 -27.49 -72.30
CA VAL A 3 -17.13 -26.52 -71.80
C VAL A 3 -17.11 -26.58 -70.26
N LEU A 4 -16.04 -27.05 -69.73
CA LEU A 4 -15.79 -27.10 -68.27
C LEU A 4 -15.23 -25.75 -67.84
N LEU A 5 -16.01 -24.97 -67.08
CA LEU A 5 -15.57 -23.68 -66.54
C LEU A 5 -14.86 -23.96 -65.21
N LEU A 6 -13.52 -23.84 -65.16
CA LEU A 6 -12.70 -23.93 -63.95
C LEU A 6 -12.69 -22.57 -63.28
N ILE A 7 -13.48 -22.42 -62.21
CA ILE A 7 -13.39 -21.27 -61.31
C ILE A 7 -12.25 -21.51 -60.35
N VAL A 8 -11.12 -20.84 -60.56
CA VAL A 8 -10.03 -20.78 -59.60
C VAL A 8 -10.40 -19.78 -58.51
N PHE A 9 -10.76 -20.29 -57.35
CA PHE A 9 -10.93 -19.46 -56.16
C PHE A 9 -9.51 -19.10 -55.60
N ALA A 10 -9.03 -17.92 -55.93
CA ALA A 10 -7.86 -17.35 -55.30
C ALA A 10 -8.25 -16.94 -53.86
N VAL A 11 -8.03 -17.81 -52.90
CA VAL A 11 -8.08 -17.45 -51.48
C VAL A 11 -6.90 -16.52 -51.20
N SER A 12 -7.15 -15.22 -51.22
CA SER A 12 -6.21 -14.24 -50.70
C SER A 12 -6.11 -14.43 -49.19
N SER A 13 -5.15 -15.20 -48.74
CA SER A 13 -4.74 -15.18 -47.33
C SER A 13 -4.21 -13.77 -47.03
N MET A 14 -5.04 -12.93 -46.47
CA MET A 14 -4.59 -11.76 -45.73
C MET A 14 -3.80 -12.29 -44.51
N ALA A 15 -2.49 -12.52 -44.73
CA ALA A 15 -1.58 -12.62 -43.63
C ALA A 15 -1.69 -11.28 -42.88
N ALA A 16 -2.35 -11.29 -41.73
CA ALA A 16 -2.23 -10.20 -40.78
C ALA A 16 -0.76 -10.06 -40.47
N GLN A 17 -0.09 -9.09 -41.06
CA GLN A 17 1.27 -8.72 -40.68
C GLN A 17 1.13 -8.14 -39.29
N ALA A 18 1.30 -9.00 -38.29
CA ALA A 18 1.60 -8.55 -36.95
C ALA A 18 2.88 -7.70 -37.06
N ASN A 19 2.76 -6.40 -36.96
CA ASN A 19 3.90 -5.53 -36.93
C ASN A 19 4.63 -5.82 -35.62
N PRO A 20 5.77 -6.54 -35.62
CA PRO A 20 6.42 -6.92 -34.39
C PRO A 20 6.87 -5.63 -33.70
N GLN A 21 6.25 -5.35 -32.56
CA GLN A 21 6.70 -4.24 -31.74
C GLN A 21 8.12 -4.53 -31.28
N PRO A 22 9.05 -3.55 -31.34
CA PRO A 22 10.38 -3.69 -30.81
C PRO A 22 10.33 -4.12 -29.34
N LEU A 23 11.32 -4.89 -28.89
CA LEU A 23 11.41 -5.36 -27.49
C LEU A 23 11.37 -4.16 -26.53
N GLU A 24 11.96 -3.04 -26.91
CA GLU A 24 11.99 -1.79 -26.15
C GLU A 24 10.59 -1.24 -25.86
N TYR A 25 9.61 -1.50 -26.75
CA TYR A 25 8.21 -1.12 -26.50
C TYR A 25 7.61 -1.83 -25.29
N PHE A 26 7.97 -3.11 -25.07
CA PHE A 26 7.49 -3.90 -23.95
C PHE A 26 8.33 -3.69 -22.68
N LEU A 27 9.55 -3.15 -22.83
CA LEU A 27 10.45 -2.85 -21.72
C LEU A 27 10.39 -1.39 -21.29
N LYS A 28 9.64 -0.54 -22.02
CA LYS A 28 9.47 0.86 -21.62
C LYS A 28 8.60 0.93 -20.38
N ASP A 29 9.14 1.49 -19.32
CA ASP A 29 8.36 1.82 -18.12
C ASP A 29 7.24 2.81 -18.49
N SER A 30 6.12 2.71 -17.78
CA SER A 30 5.04 3.68 -17.91
C SER A 30 5.53 5.05 -17.45
N ASP A 31 5.12 6.11 -18.15
CA ASP A 31 5.43 7.48 -17.75
C ASP A 31 4.77 7.81 -16.39
N TYR A 32 3.65 7.15 -16.07
CA TYR A 32 2.95 7.22 -14.78
C TYR A 32 2.89 5.83 -14.14
N LEU A 33 3.31 5.74 -12.89
CA LEU A 33 3.38 4.48 -12.14
C LEU A 33 2.14 4.26 -11.28
N ASP A 34 1.68 5.33 -10.60
CA ASP A 34 0.46 5.37 -9.79
C ASP A 34 -0.24 6.69 -9.98
N VAL A 35 -1.56 6.69 -9.83
CA VAL A 35 -2.40 7.89 -9.94
C VAL A 35 -3.48 7.83 -8.86
N ALA A 36 -3.71 8.95 -8.16
CA ALA A 36 -4.79 9.10 -7.19
C ALA A 36 -5.47 10.48 -7.29
N LEU A 37 -6.79 10.50 -7.15
CA LEU A 37 -7.55 11.74 -7.02
C LEU A 37 -7.44 12.30 -5.60
N SER A 38 -7.46 13.64 -5.48
CA SER A 38 -7.70 14.28 -4.18
C SER A 38 -9.10 13.94 -3.67
N PRO A 39 -9.41 14.13 -2.36
CA PRO A 39 -10.73 13.83 -1.81
C PRO A 39 -11.90 14.49 -2.57
N SER A 40 -11.76 15.75 -3.00
CA SER A 40 -12.76 16.41 -3.85
C SER A 40 -12.77 15.94 -5.30
N GLY A 41 -11.71 15.26 -5.73
CA GLY A 41 -11.49 14.89 -7.13
C GLY A 41 -11.06 16.05 -8.04
N GLU A 42 -10.72 17.21 -7.51
CA GLU A 42 -10.30 18.37 -8.32
C GLU A 42 -8.83 18.29 -8.77
N ARG A 43 -8.01 17.53 -8.03
CA ARG A 43 -6.59 17.35 -8.31
C ARG A 43 -6.26 15.88 -8.55
N ILE A 44 -5.20 15.66 -9.32
CA ILE A 44 -4.62 14.34 -9.59
C ILE A 44 -3.20 14.35 -9.08
N ALA A 45 -2.87 13.48 -8.14
CA ALA A 45 -1.49 13.20 -7.79
C ALA A 45 -1.01 11.94 -8.55
N ALA A 46 0.24 11.93 -8.98
CA ALA A 46 0.82 10.79 -9.68
C ALA A 46 2.31 10.61 -9.35
N ARG A 47 2.74 9.36 -9.24
CA ARG A 47 4.16 9.04 -9.38
C ARG A 47 4.49 8.98 -10.86
N ALA A 48 5.46 9.75 -11.29
CA ALA A 48 5.83 9.87 -12.69
C ALA A 48 7.33 9.69 -12.91
N GLN A 49 7.69 9.16 -14.07
CA GLN A 49 9.08 9.13 -14.54
C GLN A 49 9.43 10.50 -15.10
N PHE A 50 10.40 11.18 -14.52
CA PHE A 50 10.87 12.47 -14.98
C PHE A 50 12.40 12.56 -14.85
N ASP A 51 13.09 12.77 -15.97
CA ASP A 51 14.55 12.88 -16.03
C ASP A 51 15.29 11.74 -15.32
N GLY A 52 14.83 10.50 -15.53
CA GLY A 52 15.41 9.28 -14.94
C GLY A 52 15.10 9.09 -13.45
N LYS A 53 14.25 9.93 -12.85
CA LYS A 53 13.81 9.84 -11.47
C LYS A 53 12.33 9.57 -11.37
N VAL A 54 11.90 8.90 -10.30
CA VAL A 54 10.49 8.79 -9.94
C VAL A 54 10.14 9.92 -8.99
N VAL A 55 9.29 10.83 -9.46
CA VAL A 55 8.83 12.03 -8.77
C VAL A 55 7.37 11.92 -8.38
N LEU A 56 6.91 12.71 -7.42
CA LEU A 56 5.50 12.94 -7.16
C LEU A 56 5.10 14.26 -7.80
N ILE A 57 4.12 14.24 -8.68
CA ILE A 57 3.52 15.44 -9.29
C ILE A 57 2.07 15.57 -8.87
N VAL A 58 1.60 16.82 -8.83
CA VAL A 58 0.19 17.14 -8.64
C VAL A 58 -0.28 17.98 -9.81
N MET A 59 -1.41 17.60 -10.40
CA MET A 59 -2.01 18.24 -11.55
C MET A 59 -3.43 18.73 -11.23
N ASP A 60 -3.84 19.82 -11.80
CA ASP A 60 -5.24 20.19 -11.90
C ASP A 60 -5.98 19.24 -12.83
N ARG A 61 -7.11 18.68 -12.39
CA ARG A 61 -7.82 17.62 -13.12
C ARG A 61 -8.40 18.10 -14.45
N GLU A 62 -8.89 19.33 -14.53
CA GLU A 62 -9.52 19.84 -15.75
C GLU A 62 -8.47 20.23 -16.79
N THR A 63 -7.50 21.02 -16.40
CA THR A 63 -6.50 21.60 -17.32
C THR A 63 -5.33 20.66 -17.59
N LYS A 64 -5.13 19.62 -16.78
CA LYS A 64 -3.98 18.68 -16.79
C LYS A 64 -2.63 19.40 -16.60
N LYS A 65 -2.62 20.62 -16.10
CA LYS A 65 -1.39 21.35 -15.80
C LYS A 65 -0.82 20.88 -14.45
N ILE A 66 0.49 20.70 -14.42
CA ILE A 66 1.21 20.46 -13.14
C ILE A 66 1.13 21.73 -12.32
N ILE A 67 0.63 21.61 -11.10
CA ILE A 67 0.45 22.70 -10.13
C ILE A 67 1.36 22.56 -8.90
N GLY A 68 2.03 21.40 -8.76
CA GLY A 68 2.97 21.16 -7.68
C GLY A 68 3.54 19.76 -7.70
N GLY A 69 4.16 19.38 -6.58
CA GLY A 69 4.77 18.06 -6.39
C GLY A 69 6.13 18.13 -5.69
N ILE A 70 6.83 17.02 -5.65
CA ILE A 70 8.17 16.94 -5.05
C ILE A 70 9.07 16.01 -5.87
N GLN A 71 10.32 16.42 -6.04
CA GLN A 71 11.37 15.63 -6.67
C GLN A 71 12.43 15.27 -5.61
N PRO A 72 12.89 14.01 -5.56
CA PRO A 72 14.01 13.62 -4.71
C PRO A 72 15.29 14.39 -5.06
N GLU A 73 16.02 14.87 -4.05
CA GLU A 73 17.32 15.54 -4.26
C GLU A 73 18.43 14.54 -4.62
N SER A 74 18.33 13.30 -4.10
CA SER A 74 19.27 12.19 -4.32
C SER A 74 18.78 11.24 -5.43
N ASP A 75 19.46 10.09 -5.56
CA ASP A 75 19.03 8.98 -6.42
C ASP A 75 17.85 8.18 -5.85
N ASP A 76 17.18 8.72 -4.82
CA ASP A 76 15.98 8.14 -4.26
C ASP A 76 14.82 8.23 -5.26
N ALA A 77 13.82 7.39 -5.06
CA ALA A 77 12.59 7.39 -5.83
C ALA A 77 11.40 7.56 -4.91
N ILE A 78 10.36 8.27 -5.32
CA ILE A 78 9.07 8.21 -4.64
C ILE A 78 8.54 6.76 -4.77
N SER A 79 8.28 6.10 -3.65
CA SER A 79 7.87 4.69 -3.61
C SER A 79 6.37 4.51 -3.51
N SER A 80 5.71 5.36 -2.73
CA SER A 80 4.26 5.38 -2.55
C SER A 80 3.80 6.75 -2.11
N PHE A 81 2.54 7.06 -2.32
CA PHE A 81 1.93 8.29 -1.80
C PHE A 81 0.46 8.08 -1.52
N ASN A 82 -0.12 8.96 -0.67
CA ASN A 82 -1.55 9.02 -0.39
C ASN A 82 -1.95 10.46 -0.09
N TRP A 83 -3.13 10.86 -0.54
CA TRP A 83 -3.79 12.06 -0.06
C TRP A 83 -4.27 11.83 1.37
N VAL A 84 -4.00 12.78 2.26
CA VAL A 84 -4.57 12.78 3.62
C VAL A 84 -5.80 13.68 3.67
N ASN A 85 -5.69 14.83 3.01
CA ASN A 85 -6.76 15.80 2.82
C ASN A 85 -6.55 16.54 1.50
N GLU A 86 -7.31 17.62 1.23
CA GLU A 86 -7.17 18.39 -0.02
C GLU A 86 -5.80 19.02 -0.21
N ASP A 87 -5.11 19.35 0.87
CA ASP A 87 -3.88 20.14 0.82
C ASP A 87 -2.61 19.32 1.10
N ARG A 88 -2.74 18.15 1.74
CA ARG A 88 -1.58 17.39 2.26
C ARG A 88 -1.50 15.98 1.71
N LEU A 89 -0.32 15.60 1.22
CA LEU A 89 0.03 14.25 0.84
C LEU A 89 1.08 13.69 1.82
N VAL A 90 1.00 12.39 2.07
CA VAL A 90 2.07 11.62 2.69
C VAL A 90 2.70 10.69 1.65
N PHE A 91 4.01 10.47 1.75
CA PHE A 91 4.73 9.65 0.79
C PHE A 91 5.94 8.97 1.43
N THR A 92 6.52 8.02 0.72
CA THR A 92 7.73 7.32 1.12
C THR A 92 8.77 7.37 0.01
N TYR A 93 10.05 7.35 0.40
CA TYR A 93 11.15 7.12 -0.52
C TYR A 93 11.59 5.64 -0.53
N ALA A 94 12.05 5.19 -1.69
CA ALA A 94 12.82 3.97 -1.84
C ALA A 94 14.23 4.31 -2.29
N GLN A 95 15.21 3.65 -1.68
CA GLN A 95 16.63 3.80 -1.98
C GLN A 95 17.17 2.51 -2.60
N GLN A 96 18.14 2.65 -3.49
CA GLN A 96 18.90 1.53 -4.00
C GLN A 96 20.06 1.23 -3.04
N PHE A 97 20.08 0.01 -2.52
CA PHE A 97 21.19 -0.42 -1.68
C PHE A 97 22.35 -0.95 -2.54
N PHE A 98 23.55 -0.72 -2.04
CA PHE A 98 24.75 -1.23 -2.70
C PHE A 98 24.65 -2.75 -2.93
N GLY A 99 24.82 -3.17 -4.19
CA GLY A 99 24.75 -4.59 -4.57
C GLY A 99 23.34 -5.13 -4.84
N SER A 100 22.32 -4.28 -4.87
CA SER A 100 20.96 -4.65 -5.27
C SER A 100 20.47 -3.76 -6.41
N ASP A 101 19.85 -4.35 -7.42
CA ASP A 101 19.17 -3.60 -8.49
C ASP A 101 17.77 -3.14 -8.06
N GLN A 102 17.28 -3.64 -6.91
CA GLN A 102 15.97 -3.28 -6.40
C GLN A 102 16.07 -2.14 -5.36
N ARG A 103 15.17 -1.17 -5.49
CA ARG A 103 14.97 -0.13 -4.49
C ARG A 103 14.06 -0.63 -3.38
N SER A 104 14.36 -0.27 -2.15
CA SER A 104 13.57 -0.65 -0.97
C SER A 104 13.26 0.57 -0.12
N SER A 105 12.07 0.58 0.50
CA SER A 105 11.69 1.62 1.45
C SER A 105 12.57 1.56 2.69
N MET A 106 12.97 2.73 3.19
CA MET A 106 13.72 2.88 4.43
C MET A 106 12.84 2.83 5.69
N GLY A 107 11.54 2.68 5.53
CA GLY A 107 10.61 2.74 6.67
C GLY A 107 10.51 4.13 7.26
N GLU A 108 10.51 5.14 6.40
CA GLU A 108 10.37 6.55 6.76
C GLU A 108 9.18 7.14 6.04
N LEU A 109 8.46 8.02 6.72
CA LEU A 109 7.26 8.66 6.22
C LEU A 109 7.46 10.17 6.14
N TYR A 110 7.12 10.73 5.00
CA TYR A 110 7.24 12.14 4.67
C TYR A 110 5.87 12.72 4.35
N ALA A 111 5.76 14.05 4.40
CA ALA A 111 4.60 14.78 3.91
C ALA A 111 5.01 16.00 3.10
N VAL A 112 4.12 16.45 2.23
CA VAL A 112 4.27 17.66 1.42
C VAL A 112 2.88 18.21 1.09
N ASN A 113 2.75 19.53 0.95
CA ASN A 113 1.54 20.14 0.42
C ASN A 113 1.42 19.87 -1.10
N PHE A 114 0.19 19.91 -1.63
CA PHE A 114 -0.07 19.63 -3.04
C PHE A 114 0.75 20.53 -3.99
N ASP A 115 1.08 21.74 -3.58
CA ASP A 115 1.86 22.72 -4.33
C ASP A 115 3.40 22.54 -4.20
N GLY A 116 3.84 21.52 -3.46
CA GLY A 116 5.25 21.24 -3.16
C GLY A 116 5.80 21.99 -1.96
N SER A 117 5.01 22.83 -1.31
CA SER A 117 5.43 23.55 -0.11
C SER A 117 5.43 22.67 1.15
N ASP A 118 6.11 23.14 2.19
CA ASP A 118 6.19 22.52 3.53
C ASP A 118 6.52 21.00 3.53
N PRO A 119 7.59 20.57 2.84
CA PRO A 119 8.03 19.19 2.93
C PRO A 119 8.60 18.91 4.34
N ASP A 120 8.17 17.80 4.96
CA ASP A 120 8.64 17.39 6.30
C ASP A 120 8.79 15.87 6.38
N MET A 121 9.83 15.39 7.09
CA MET A 121 9.93 14.00 7.52
C MET A 121 9.11 13.81 8.79
N LEU A 122 8.01 13.09 8.71
CA LEU A 122 7.06 12.93 9.81
C LEU A 122 7.50 11.88 10.82
N ALA A 123 8.03 10.75 10.35
CA ALA A 123 8.34 9.60 11.19
C ALA A 123 9.43 8.71 10.56
N GLY A 124 10.13 7.94 11.39
CA GLY A 124 11.18 7.02 10.99
C GLY A 124 12.50 7.26 11.71
N PHE A 125 13.51 6.45 11.37
CA PHE A 125 14.77 6.45 12.09
C PHE A 125 15.53 7.79 12.01
N ARG A 126 15.51 8.45 10.84
CA ARG A 126 16.23 9.72 10.63
C ARG A 126 15.43 10.97 11.02
N ALA A 127 14.15 10.84 11.37
CA ALA A 127 13.27 11.99 11.66
C ALA A 127 13.76 12.93 12.78
N SER A 128 14.71 12.50 13.61
CA SER A 128 15.33 13.34 14.66
C SER A 128 16.43 14.27 14.14
N ASN A 129 17.00 13.98 12.98
CA ASN A 129 18.25 14.63 12.54
C ASN A 129 18.00 15.85 11.63
N GLU A 130 16.83 15.98 11.01
CA GLU A 130 16.60 16.98 9.96
C GLU A 130 16.20 18.37 10.45
N ARG A 131 15.83 18.53 11.74
CA ARG A 131 15.51 19.87 12.31
C ARG A 131 16.67 20.55 13.04
N ALA A 132 17.89 20.30 12.64
CA ALA A 132 19.08 20.93 13.27
C ALA A 132 19.16 22.46 13.10
N GLY A 133 18.23 23.10 12.40
CA GLY A 133 18.25 24.54 12.08
C GLY A 133 17.40 25.45 12.99
N SER A 134 16.51 24.95 13.84
CA SER A 134 15.65 25.79 14.69
C SER A 134 15.74 25.39 16.17
N ARG A 135 16.38 26.23 16.97
CA ARG A 135 16.55 26.05 18.44
C ARG A 135 15.27 26.32 19.25
N LEU A 136 14.13 26.61 18.61
CA LEU A 136 12.88 26.99 19.29
C LEU A 136 11.77 25.94 19.18
N GLY A 137 11.93 24.91 18.37
CA GLY A 137 11.02 23.76 18.34
C GLY A 137 11.69 22.56 19.03
N GLY A 138 11.02 21.95 20.01
CA GLY A 138 11.55 20.78 20.70
C GLY A 138 12.05 19.73 19.71
N THR A 139 13.22 19.18 19.96
CA THR A 139 13.84 18.14 19.12
C THR A 139 12.87 16.95 19.03
N ARG A 140 12.34 16.69 17.82
CA ARG A 140 11.59 15.47 17.57
C ARG A 140 12.55 14.30 17.76
N LYS A 141 12.22 13.39 18.67
CA LYS A 141 13.02 12.19 18.89
C LYS A 141 12.68 11.20 17.76
N GLY A 142 13.66 10.83 16.96
CA GLY A 142 13.47 9.84 15.89
C GLY A 142 12.91 8.52 16.42
N ASP A 143 12.09 7.89 15.61
CA ASP A 143 11.61 6.55 15.90
C ASP A 143 12.76 5.56 15.68
N ARG A 144 13.13 4.79 16.71
CA ARG A 144 14.03 3.64 16.50
C ARG A 144 13.24 2.46 15.92
N ALA A 145 12.65 2.72 14.75
CA ALA A 145 11.72 1.81 14.09
C ALA A 145 11.64 2.12 12.60
N ALA A 146 11.28 1.12 11.81
CA ALA A 146 10.68 1.34 10.49
C ALA A 146 9.21 1.71 10.68
N VAL A 147 8.72 2.64 9.87
CA VAL A 147 7.35 3.16 9.94
C VAL A 147 6.65 2.92 8.62
N SER A 148 5.39 2.50 8.69
CA SER A 148 4.50 2.41 7.53
C SER A 148 3.15 3.02 7.88
N MET A 149 2.48 3.61 6.91
CA MET A 149 1.08 4.01 7.05
C MET A 149 0.19 2.77 7.03
N ILE A 150 -0.84 2.77 7.86
CA ILE A 150 -1.88 1.73 7.90
C ILE A 150 -3.14 2.26 7.23
N ASP A 151 -3.56 3.49 7.63
CA ASP A 151 -4.87 4.01 7.30
C ASP A 151 -4.89 5.54 7.30
N ILE A 152 -5.73 6.09 6.44
CA ILE A 152 -6.15 7.49 6.42
C ILE A 152 -7.46 7.55 7.19
N LEU A 153 -7.51 8.37 8.22
CA LEU A 153 -8.71 8.52 9.03
C LEU A 153 -9.69 9.48 8.33
N GLU A 154 -10.75 8.94 7.72
CA GLU A 154 -11.71 9.70 6.91
C GLU A 154 -12.31 10.91 7.65
N ASP A 155 -12.57 10.78 8.96
CA ASP A 155 -13.14 11.82 9.81
C ASP A 155 -12.08 12.71 10.48
N ASP A 156 -10.79 12.59 10.14
CA ASP A 156 -9.70 13.32 10.79
C ASP A 156 -8.63 13.75 9.78
N GLU A 157 -8.83 14.89 9.17
CA GLU A 157 -7.99 15.46 8.12
C GLU A 157 -6.53 15.74 8.55
N ASP A 158 -6.27 15.81 9.87
CA ASP A 158 -4.94 16.11 10.41
C ASP A 158 -4.12 14.87 10.76
N HIS A 159 -4.71 13.70 10.79
CA HIS A 159 -4.04 12.51 11.31
C HIS A 159 -4.22 11.29 10.42
N ILE A 160 -3.20 10.42 10.49
CA ILE A 160 -3.20 9.07 9.92
C ILE A 160 -2.84 8.04 10.98
N LEU A 161 -3.15 6.78 10.72
CA LEU A 161 -2.62 5.66 11.50
C LEU A 161 -1.34 5.12 10.88
N ILE A 162 -0.35 4.92 11.72
CA ILE A 162 0.94 4.33 11.36
C ILE A 162 1.24 3.12 12.23
N ILE A 163 1.99 2.18 11.67
CA ILE A 163 2.60 1.09 12.42
C ILE A 163 4.11 1.29 12.46
N LYS A 164 4.69 1.04 13.64
CA LYS A 164 6.13 1.12 13.88
C LYS A 164 6.66 -0.26 14.21
N PHE A 165 7.67 -0.68 13.46
CA PHE A 165 8.41 -1.93 13.67
C PHE A 165 9.73 -1.60 14.36
N PRO A 166 9.86 -1.84 15.68
CA PRO A 166 11.00 -1.41 16.46
C PRO A 166 12.31 -2.04 15.99
N PHE A 167 13.39 -1.28 16.03
CA PHE A 167 14.75 -1.77 15.87
C PHE A 167 15.36 -2.19 17.19
N SER A 168 16.29 -3.13 17.13
CA SER A 168 17.22 -3.45 18.21
C SER A 168 18.62 -3.05 17.84
N GLN A 169 19.39 -2.63 18.84
CA GLN A 169 20.80 -2.37 18.67
C GLN A 169 21.53 -3.71 18.45
N GLN A 170 22.31 -3.75 17.36
CA GLN A 170 23.17 -4.87 17.02
C GLN A 170 24.58 -4.34 16.77
N GLY A 171 25.48 -4.58 17.73
CA GLY A 171 26.82 -4.00 17.68
C GLY A 171 26.78 -2.45 17.69
N PHE A 172 27.36 -1.82 16.67
CA PHE A 172 27.36 -0.36 16.50
C PHE A 172 26.16 0.19 15.71
N GLY A 173 25.26 -0.68 15.22
CA GLY A 173 24.12 -0.31 14.37
C GLY A 173 22.77 -0.70 14.96
N TYR A 174 21.73 -0.47 14.17
CA TYR A 174 20.35 -0.87 14.47
C TYR A 174 19.83 -1.71 13.33
N SER A 175 19.08 -2.75 13.67
CA SER A 175 18.37 -3.58 12.69
C SER A 175 16.95 -3.87 13.13
N PHE A 176 16.11 -4.26 12.20
CA PHE A 176 14.76 -4.75 12.47
C PHE A 176 14.82 -5.90 13.48
N ASP A 177 13.97 -5.80 14.51
CA ASP A 177 13.82 -6.83 15.54
C ASP A 177 12.44 -7.46 15.44
N GLY A 178 12.34 -8.53 14.68
CA GLY A 178 11.09 -9.27 14.51
C GLY A 178 10.52 -9.89 15.79
N LYS A 179 11.27 -9.83 16.92
CA LYS A 179 10.79 -10.29 18.23
C LYS A 179 10.03 -9.21 18.99
N LYS A 180 10.27 -7.94 18.67
CA LYS A 180 9.57 -6.84 19.32
C LYS A 180 8.18 -6.64 18.72
N PRO A 181 7.15 -6.49 19.56
CA PRO A 181 5.80 -6.22 19.07
C PRO A 181 5.75 -4.86 18.39
N PRO A 182 5.06 -4.75 17.24
CA PRO A 182 4.86 -3.47 16.57
C PRO A 182 3.92 -2.56 17.38
N ILE A 183 4.05 -1.25 17.11
CA ILE A 183 3.32 -0.21 17.83
C ILE A 183 2.49 0.58 16.82
N VAL A 184 1.18 0.58 16.99
CA VAL A 184 0.27 1.44 16.22
C VAL A 184 0.16 2.79 16.91
N SER A 185 0.28 3.86 16.12
CA SER A 185 0.19 5.24 16.60
C SER A 185 -0.64 6.09 15.65
N LYS A 186 -1.34 7.08 16.19
CA LYS A 186 -1.97 8.17 15.46
C LYS A 186 -0.90 9.25 15.27
N LEU A 187 -0.66 9.66 14.03
CA LEU A 187 0.36 10.61 13.62
C LEU A 187 -0.29 11.85 13.03
N ASN A 188 0.03 13.03 13.57
CA ASN A 188 -0.40 14.29 12.99
C ASN A 188 0.50 14.65 11.79
N VAL A 189 -0.09 14.85 10.60
CA VAL A 189 0.63 15.03 9.34
C VAL A 189 1.25 16.41 9.16
N ASN A 190 0.85 17.39 9.99
CA ASN A 190 1.39 18.74 9.95
C ASN A 190 2.53 18.96 10.95
N SER A 191 2.53 18.23 12.07
CA SER A 191 3.52 18.41 13.15
C SER A 191 4.40 17.20 13.42
N GLY A 192 4.03 16.01 12.87
CA GLY A 192 4.67 14.74 13.15
C GLY A 192 4.55 14.30 14.62
N LYS A 193 3.65 14.90 15.40
CA LYS A 193 3.35 14.43 16.75
C LYS A 193 2.65 13.09 16.70
N GLN A 194 3.06 12.18 17.57
CA GLN A 194 2.54 10.82 17.62
C GLN A 194 1.88 10.51 18.95
N LYS A 195 0.77 9.78 18.90
CA LYS A 195 0.10 9.23 20.09
C LYS A 195 -0.07 7.72 19.89
N THR A 196 0.51 6.91 20.78
CA THR A 196 0.35 5.46 20.74
C THR A 196 -1.12 5.10 20.92
N VAL A 197 -1.65 4.31 19.99
CA VAL A 197 -3.00 3.75 20.01
C VAL A 197 -2.97 2.36 20.64
N GLU A 198 -2.04 1.51 20.18
CA GLU A 198 -1.95 0.11 20.64
C GLU A 198 -0.54 -0.45 20.44
N ARG A 199 -0.18 -1.43 21.27
CA ARG A 199 0.99 -2.32 21.09
C ARG A 199 0.44 -3.71 20.74
N LEU A 200 0.69 -4.13 19.51
CA LEU A 200 0.19 -5.42 19.02
C LEU A 200 1.04 -6.55 19.61
N LYS A 201 0.39 -7.63 20.07
CA LYS A 201 1.09 -8.83 20.58
C LYS A 201 1.64 -9.73 19.48
N PHE A 202 1.30 -9.46 18.22
CA PHE A 202 1.66 -10.26 17.06
C PHE A 202 2.95 -9.75 16.42
N ARG A 203 3.81 -10.67 15.98
CA ARG A 203 5.04 -10.33 15.24
C ARG A 203 4.71 -10.05 13.77
N SER A 204 5.50 -9.20 13.13
CA SER A 204 5.32 -8.86 11.69
C SER A 204 3.87 -8.55 11.32
N ALA A 205 3.13 -7.94 12.25
CA ALA A 205 1.71 -7.71 12.15
C ALA A 205 1.37 -6.72 11.03
N ARG A 206 0.33 -7.05 10.27
CA ARG A 206 -0.32 -6.17 9.29
C ARG A 206 -1.75 -5.95 9.75
N PRO A 207 -2.02 -4.85 10.47
CA PRO A 207 -3.36 -4.54 10.93
C PRO A 207 -4.25 -4.05 9.78
N LEU A 208 -5.54 -4.35 9.88
CA LEU A 208 -6.61 -3.81 9.06
C LEU A 208 -7.61 -3.12 9.99
N THR A 209 -7.97 -1.91 9.65
CA THR A 209 -8.89 -1.04 10.39
C THR A 209 -10.28 -1.05 9.77
N ASP A 210 -11.27 -0.73 10.57
CA ASP A 210 -12.58 -0.31 10.08
C ASP A 210 -12.59 1.20 9.75
N LYS A 211 -13.67 1.71 9.21
CA LYS A 211 -13.85 3.12 8.83
C LYS A 211 -13.61 4.14 9.96
N ASN A 212 -13.66 3.71 11.21
CA ASN A 212 -13.37 4.56 12.37
C ASN A 212 -11.88 4.51 12.77
N GLY A 213 -11.05 3.80 12.03
CA GLY A 213 -9.65 3.58 12.35
C GLY A 213 -9.44 2.59 13.51
N GLU A 214 -10.46 1.78 13.87
CA GLU A 214 -10.32 0.75 14.88
C GLU A 214 -9.74 -0.53 14.26
N ILE A 215 -8.67 -1.06 14.84
CA ILE A 215 -8.04 -2.28 14.34
C ILE A 215 -8.96 -3.47 14.63
N ARG A 216 -9.45 -4.11 13.59
CA ARG A 216 -10.38 -5.24 13.66
C ARG A 216 -9.70 -6.57 13.30
N PHE A 217 -8.73 -6.54 12.41
CA PHE A 217 -7.97 -7.71 11.97
C PHE A 217 -6.48 -7.45 12.08
N VAL A 218 -5.72 -8.53 12.23
CA VAL A 218 -4.27 -8.52 12.15
C VAL A 218 -3.83 -9.80 11.44
N SER A 219 -3.22 -9.66 10.28
CA SER A 219 -2.47 -10.77 9.68
C SER A 219 -1.04 -10.74 10.23
N TYR A 220 -0.51 -11.89 10.61
CA TYR A 220 0.80 -11.99 11.27
C TYR A 220 1.51 -13.30 10.92
N GLN A 221 2.82 -13.31 11.07
CA GLN A 221 3.62 -14.53 10.91
C GLN A 221 3.78 -15.26 12.26
N THR A 222 3.54 -16.55 12.23
CA THR A 222 3.80 -17.47 13.33
C THR A 222 5.30 -17.80 13.43
N GLU A 223 5.74 -18.50 14.47
CA GLU A 223 7.17 -18.87 14.66
C GLU A 223 7.70 -19.84 13.59
N ASP A 224 6.83 -20.67 13.05
CA ASP A 224 7.09 -21.60 11.94
C ASP A 224 6.97 -20.97 10.55
N GLY A 225 6.71 -19.65 10.49
CA GLY A 225 6.69 -18.88 9.25
C GLY A 225 5.36 -18.88 8.51
N LEU A 226 4.31 -19.49 9.05
CA LEU A 226 2.97 -19.45 8.47
C LEU A 226 2.33 -18.08 8.69
N THR A 227 1.52 -17.64 7.73
CA THR A 227 0.68 -16.44 7.89
C THR A 227 -0.66 -16.85 8.45
N LYS A 228 -1.06 -16.22 9.55
CA LYS A 228 -2.38 -16.38 10.17
C LYS A 228 -3.05 -15.03 10.35
N SER A 229 -4.38 -15.03 10.46
CA SER A 229 -5.17 -13.85 10.72
C SER A 229 -5.89 -13.96 12.05
N ALA A 230 -5.83 -12.90 12.85
CA ALA A 230 -6.59 -12.75 14.08
C ALA A 230 -7.66 -11.66 13.90
N TYR A 231 -8.77 -11.85 14.57
CA TYR A 231 -9.95 -10.98 14.56
C TYR A 231 -10.37 -10.60 15.96
N ARG A 232 -10.98 -9.42 16.10
CA ARG A 232 -11.75 -9.02 17.29
C ARG A 232 -12.92 -8.12 16.88
N PRO A 233 -14.10 -8.24 17.52
CA PRO A 233 -15.28 -7.45 17.19
C PRO A 233 -15.17 -5.97 17.58
N ASN A 234 -14.31 -5.63 18.54
CA ASN A 234 -14.02 -4.27 18.98
C ASN A 234 -12.72 -4.22 19.79
N LYS A 235 -12.21 -3.03 20.07
CA LYS A 235 -10.95 -2.80 20.79
C LYS A 235 -10.89 -3.43 22.21
N LYS A 236 -12.02 -3.66 22.87
CA LYS A 236 -12.08 -4.20 24.22
C LYS A 236 -12.10 -5.73 24.25
N ALA A 237 -12.42 -6.36 23.13
CA ALA A 237 -12.47 -7.80 23.01
C ALA A 237 -11.09 -8.41 22.84
N ASP A 238 -10.94 -9.66 23.25
CA ASP A 238 -9.75 -10.44 23.02
C ASP A 238 -9.60 -10.83 21.54
N TRP A 239 -8.36 -10.95 21.10
CA TRP A 239 -8.02 -11.46 19.78
C TRP A 239 -8.28 -12.97 19.71
N GLN A 240 -8.97 -13.40 18.67
CA GLN A 240 -9.23 -14.80 18.33
C GLN A 240 -8.61 -15.09 16.95
N LEU A 241 -8.24 -16.35 16.69
CA LEU A 241 -7.93 -16.75 15.32
C LEU A 241 -9.17 -16.58 14.46
N LEU A 242 -8.98 -16.11 13.23
CA LEU A 242 -10.09 -15.89 12.29
C LEU A 242 -10.79 -17.22 11.97
N SER A 243 -10.00 -18.28 11.75
CA SER A 243 -10.52 -19.63 11.52
C SER A 243 -11.36 -20.15 12.69
N ASP A 244 -10.91 -19.94 13.93
CA ASP A 244 -11.63 -20.40 15.11
C ASP A 244 -12.90 -19.58 15.38
N ALA A 245 -12.86 -18.26 15.08
CA ALA A 245 -13.98 -17.36 15.35
C ALA A 245 -15.17 -17.61 14.42
N PHE A 246 -14.93 -18.08 13.20
CA PHE A 246 -15.93 -18.18 12.14
C PHE A 246 -15.96 -19.54 11.44
N GLU A 247 -15.26 -20.54 11.97
CA GLU A 247 -15.19 -21.90 11.40
C GLU A 247 -14.71 -21.90 9.94
N LEU A 248 -13.72 -21.05 9.63
CA LEU A 248 -13.15 -20.87 8.29
C LEU A 248 -11.83 -21.65 8.14
N ASP A 249 -11.43 -21.88 6.90
CA ASP A 249 -10.14 -22.48 6.59
C ASP A 249 -8.96 -21.59 7.02
N ASP A 250 -7.89 -22.20 7.49
CA ASP A 250 -6.67 -21.50 7.96
C ASP A 250 -5.92 -20.77 6.83
N ASP A 251 -6.13 -21.17 5.57
CA ASP A 251 -5.44 -20.62 4.39
C ASP A 251 -6.08 -19.32 3.84
N LEU A 252 -7.09 -18.79 4.51
CA LEU A 252 -7.75 -17.56 4.11
C LEU A 252 -6.98 -16.32 4.58
N SER A 253 -6.75 -15.43 3.64
CA SER A 253 -6.15 -14.12 3.87
C SER A 253 -7.21 -13.02 3.92
N VAL A 254 -7.08 -12.09 4.86
CA VAL A 254 -7.96 -10.92 4.95
C VAL A 254 -7.52 -9.90 3.91
N VAL A 255 -8.44 -9.47 3.05
CA VAL A 255 -8.23 -8.47 2.00
C VAL A 255 -8.68 -7.09 2.45
N GLY A 256 -9.89 -6.98 3.03
CA GLY A 256 -10.45 -5.71 3.45
C GLY A 256 -11.80 -5.86 4.16
N LEU A 257 -12.28 -4.78 4.73
CA LEU A 257 -13.63 -4.64 5.26
C LEU A 257 -14.50 -3.88 4.25
N ASN A 258 -15.81 -4.11 4.29
CA ASN A 258 -16.74 -3.23 3.61
C ASN A 258 -16.93 -1.91 4.40
N ASP A 259 -17.48 -0.87 3.75
CA ASP A 259 -17.67 0.46 4.35
C ASP A 259 -18.55 0.43 5.61
N ALA A 260 -19.51 -0.48 5.68
CA ALA A 260 -20.35 -0.64 6.87
C ALA A 260 -19.62 -1.31 8.04
N GLY A 261 -18.48 -1.98 7.80
CA GLY A 261 -17.71 -2.69 8.82
C GLY A 261 -18.39 -3.98 9.33
N ASN A 262 -19.44 -4.44 8.63
CA ASN A 262 -20.18 -5.66 8.98
C ASN A 262 -19.83 -6.88 8.13
N ALA A 263 -18.98 -6.73 7.11
CA ALA A 263 -18.48 -7.83 6.31
C ALA A 263 -16.99 -7.68 6.00
N VAL A 264 -16.30 -8.82 5.90
CA VAL A 264 -14.90 -8.91 5.51
C VAL A 264 -14.77 -9.61 4.16
N PHE A 265 -13.84 -9.11 3.34
CA PHE A 265 -13.42 -9.79 2.12
C PHE A 265 -12.22 -10.67 2.43
N LEU A 266 -12.29 -11.90 2.02
CA LEU A 266 -11.29 -12.93 2.23
C LEU A 266 -10.80 -13.45 0.87
N TYR A 267 -9.57 -13.94 0.84
CA TYR A 267 -8.97 -14.50 -0.36
C TYR A 267 -8.29 -15.82 0.00
N GLY A 268 -8.59 -16.87 -0.76
CA GLY A 268 -8.01 -18.18 -0.52
C GLY A 268 -8.51 -19.26 -1.49
N PRO A 269 -8.12 -20.52 -1.29
CA PRO A 269 -8.51 -21.62 -2.13
C PRO A 269 -10.01 -21.91 -2.02
N HIS A 270 -10.62 -22.38 -3.11
CA HIS A 270 -12.02 -22.80 -3.19
C HIS A 270 -12.18 -24.04 -4.05
N GLY A 271 -13.07 -24.95 -3.61
CA GLY A 271 -13.38 -26.18 -4.31
C GLY A 271 -12.24 -27.21 -4.30
N GLU A 272 -12.47 -28.35 -4.97
CA GLU A 272 -11.50 -29.46 -5.01
C GLU A 272 -10.25 -29.12 -5.82
N GLU A 273 -10.35 -28.25 -6.80
CA GLU A 273 -9.23 -27.80 -7.65
C GLU A 273 -8.38 -26.73 -6.99
N GLY A 274 -8.87 -26.10 -5.92
CA GLY A 274 -8.14 -25.13 -5.12
C GLY A 274 -7.90 -23.77 -5.79
N PHE A 275 -8.70 -23.40 -6.79
CA PHE A 275 -8.61 -22.08 -7.42
C PHE A 275 -8.78 -20.97 -6.41
N ARG A 276 -7.99 -19.92 -6.56
CA ARG A 276 -8.08 -18.75 -5.68
C ARG A 276 -9.37 -17.99 -5.91
N THR A 277 -10.04 -17.67 -4.83
CA THR A 277 -11.39 -17.07 -4.83
C THR A 277 -11.43 -15.93 -3.83
N VAL A 278 -12.11 -14.87 -4.21
CA VAL A 278 -12.52 -13.81 -3.28
C VAL A 278 -13.85 -14.17 -2.67
N PHE A 279 -13.92 -14.13 -1.35
CA PHE A 279 -15.13 -14.41 -0.57
C PHE A 279 -15.58 -13.17 0.16
N ARG A 280 -16.87 -13.09 0.43
CA ARG A 280 -17.48 -12.17 1.39
C ARG A 280 -17.97 -12.97 2.59
N PHE A 281 -17.57 -12.56 3.78
CA PHE A 281 -18.12 -13.10 5.02
C PHE A 281 -18.85 -11.99 5.77
N ASP A 282 -20.14 -12.16 5.99
CA ASP A 282 -21.00 -11.24 6.76
C ASP A 282 -21.06 -11.66 8.21
N PHE A 283 -20.70 -10.75 9.13
CA PHE A 283 -20.61 -11.03 10.56
C PHE A 283 -21.98 -11.13 11.25
N GLU A 284 -22.98 -10.41 10.74
CA GLU A 284 -24.31 -10.37 11.34
C GLU A 284 -25.15 -11.59 10.90
N GLU A 285 -25.05 -11.91 9.62
CA GLU A 285 -25.82 -13.00 9.01
C GLU A 285 -25.08 -14.34 9.13
N ASN A 286 -23.78 -14.31 9.45
CA ASN A 286 -22.88 -15.48 9.45
C ASN A 286 -22.91 -16.22 8.09
N ILE A 287 -22.95 -15.45 7.00
CA ILE A 287 -22.98 -15.96 5.63
C ILE A 287 -21.58 -15.84 5.03
N TYR A 288 -21.10 -16.96 4.50
CA TYR A 288 -19.85 -17.06 3.75
C TYR A 288 -20.17 -17.41 2.30
N GLU A 289 -19.87 -16.50 1.39
CA GLU A 289 -20.19 -16.63 -0.02
C GLU A 289 -19.00 -16.32 -0.94
N PRO A 290 -18.76 -17.12 -1.99
CA PRO A 290 -17.79 -16.77 -3.02
C PRO A 290 -18.35 -15.63 -3.88
N LEU A 291 -17.53 -14.58 -4.10
CA LEU A 291 -17.88 -13.47 -4.97
C LEU A 291 -17.30 -13.61 -6.35
N PHE A 292 -16.05 -14.03 -6.43
CA PHE A 292 -15.34 -14.14 -7.69
C PHE A 292 -14.34 -15.29 -7.65
N THR A 293 -14.42 -16.15 -8.66
CA THR A 293 -13.47 -17.23 -8.91
C THR A 293 -13.17 -17.25 -10.41
N ASP A 294 -11.91 -17.25 -10.79
CA ASP A 294 -11.51 -17.56 -12.15
C ASP A 294 -11.20 -19.07 -12.22
N LEU A 295 -11.89 -19.79 -13.09
CA LEU A 295 -11.72 -21.23 -13.25
C LEU A 295 -10.61 -21.59 -14.25
N ASP A 296 -10.11 -20.62 -15.00
CA ASP A 296 -9.06 -20.79 -16.00
C ASP A 296 -7.68 -20.32 -15.50
N ALA A 297 -7.65 -19.47 -14.45
CA ALA A 297 -6.42 -18.95 -13.87
C ALA A 297 -6.60 -18.55 -12.39
N ASP A 298 -5.52 -18.57 -11.62
CA ASP A 298 -5.47 -17.93 -10.30
C ASP A 298 -5.56 -16.40 -10.45
N ILE A 299 -6.44 -15.80 -9.64
CA ILE A 299 -6.63 -14.34 -9.55
C ILE A 299 -5.64 -13.68 -8.60
#